data_382072e4574eab108673653147bbe40b
#
_entry.id   382072e4574eab108673653147bbe40b
#
_cell.length_a   1.000
_cell.length_b   1.000
_cell.length_c   1.000
_cell.angle_alpha   90.00
_cell.angle_beta   90.00
_cell.angle_gamma   90.00
#
_symmetry.space_group_name_H-M   'P 1'
#
loop_
_entity.id
_entity.type
_entity.pdbx_description
1 polymer ?
#
loop_
_entity_poly.entity_id
_entity_poly.type
_entity_poly.pdbx_seq_one_letter_code
_entity_poly.pdbx_strand_id
1 'polypeptide(L)'
;MSPIQQNLMWVALPYASLVLLVAGMIWRWRTDQFGWTSRSSQWNESRILRLASPLFHLGFLMAMGGHVVGLLVPKDVTEMLGISQHMYHLGTAYLGSFAAILTIVGLVGLIYRRVVVKSVRLATTRNDLVMYCFLIVPVLLGTAATVLNQLVNPHGYDYRETVS
;
A
#
# COMPACT_ATOMS: atom_id res chain seq x y z
N MET A 1 21.71 -7.61 13.14
CA MET A 1 21.17 -6.35 13.71
C MET A 1 21.22 -6.46 15.22
N SER A 2 21.57 -5.37 15.92
CA SER A 2 21.49 -5.37 17.40
C SER A 2 20.02 -5.42 17.87
N PRO A 3 19.71 -5.95 19.07
CA PRO A 3 18.34 -5.97 19.61
C PRO A 3 17.69 -4.58 19.64
N ILE A 4 18.49 -3.54 19.90
CA ILE A 4 18.02 -2.15 19.90
C ILE A 4 17.57 -1.71 18.51
N GLN A 5 18.33 -2.06 17.45
CA GLN A 5 17.97 -1.74 16.08
C GLN A 5 16.70 -2.47 15.62
N GLN A 6 16.51 -3.71 16.05
CA GLN A 6 15.28 -4.47 15.76
C GLN A 6 14.08 -3.81 16.43
N ASN A 7 14.16 -3.46 17.71
CA ASN A 7 13.07 -2.79 18.41
C ASN A 7 12.75 -1.41 17.82
N LEU A 8 13.76 -0.65 17.43
CA LEU A 8 13.55 0.64 16.78
C LEU A 8 12.84 0.52 15.42
N MET A 9 13.27 -0.42 14.59
CA MET A 9 12.72 -0.57 13.24
C MET A 9 11.36 -1.27 13.21
N TRP A 10 11.17 -2.31 14.02
CA TRP A 10 10.00 -3.16 13.95
C TRP A 10 8.89 -2.81 14.94
N VAL A 11 9.23 -2.07 16.00
CA VAL A 11 8.26 -1.64 17.00
C VAL A 11 8.12 -0.12 17.01
N ALA A 12 9.17 0.62 17.33
CA ALA A 12 9.06 2.04 17.57
C ALA A 12 8.62 2.82 16.31
N LEU A 13 9.19 2.52 15.15
CA LEU A 13 8.92 3.24 13.90
C LEU A 13 7.48 3.04 13.39
N PRO A 14 6.90 1.82 13.33
CA PRO A 14 5.51 1.63 12.93
C PRO A 14 4.52 2.32 13.87
N TYR A 15 4.69 2.18 15.19
CA TYR A 15 3.80 2.82 16.15
C TYR A 15 3.92 4.34 16.14
N ALA A 16 5.13 4.89 16.05
CA ALA A 16 5.33 6.33 15.90
C ALA A 16 4.68 6.86 14.62
N SER A 17 4.80 6.15 13.51
CA SER A 17 4.17 6.52 12.23
C SER A 17 2.65 6.52 12.34
N LEU A 18 2.06 5.54 13.00
CA LEU A 18 0.61 5.47 13.23
C LEU A 18 0.12 6.62 14.11
N VAL A 19 0.83 6.90 15.21
CA VAL A 19 0.50 8.01 16.13
C VAL A 19 0.59 9.35 15.38
N LEU A 20 1.65 9.58 14.61
CA LEU A 20 1.82 10.80 13.83
C LEU A 20 0.73 10.95 12.76
N LEU A 21 0.33 9.86 12.11
CA LEU A 21 -0.76 9.86 11.14
C LEU A 21 -2.06 10.30 11.81
N VAL A 22 -2.46 9.62 12.88
CA VAL A 22 -3.73 9.90 13.58
C VAL A 22 -3.74 11.30 14.19
N ALA A 23 -2.67 11.68 14.90
CA ALA A 23 -2.54 13.00 15.50
C ALA A 23 -2.53 14.11 14.44
N GLY A 24 -1.80 13.92 13.34
CA GLY A 24 -1.73 14.85 12.22
C GLY A 24 -3.09 15.01 11.52
N MET A 25 -3.84 13.92 11.34
CA MET A 25 -5.19 13.98 10.78
C MET A 25 -6.15 14.74 11.70
N ILE A 26 -6.13 14.45 13.00
CA ILE A 26 -6.97 15.16 13.99
C ILE A 26 -6.62 16.64 14.04
N TRP A 27 -5.32 16.95 14.08
CA TRP A 27 -4.87 18.35 14.10
C TRP A 27 -5.30 19.09 12.85
N ARG A 28 -5.07 18.51 11.67
CA ARG A 28 -5.48 19.12 10.40
C ARG A 28 -7.01 19.30 10.32
N TRP A 29 -7.79 18.31 10.78
CA TRP A 29 -9.23 18.41 10.85
C TRP A 29 -9.70 19.59 11.73
N ARG A 30 -9.01 19.83 12.86
CA ARG A 30 -9.38 20.91 13.79
C ARG A 30 -8.93 22.29 13.33
N THR A 31 -7.80 22.39 12.62
CA THR A 31 -7.18 23.69 12.27
C THR A 31 -7.48 24.13 10.85
N ASP A 32 -7.72 23.22 9.92
CA ASP A 32 -7.89 23.52 8.49
C ASP A 32 -8.90 22.58 7.83
N GLN A 33 -10.15 22.67 8.27
CA GLN A 33 -11.25 21.85 7.71
C GLN A 33 -11.48 22.11 6.23
N PHE A 34 -11.32 23.34 5.78
CA PHE A 34 -11.56 23.74 4.39
C PHE A 34 -10.34 23.50 3.46
N GLY A 35 -9.18 23.24 4.03
CA GLY A 35 -7.97 22.86 3.29
C GLY A 35 -7.98 21.40 2.79
N TRP A 36 -8.97 20.62 3.17
CA TRP A 36 -9.18 19.24 2.70
C TRP A 36 -9.81 19.18 1.31
N THR A 37 -9.47 20.10 0.45
CA THR A 37 -9.94 20.09 -0.93
C THR A 37 -9.07 19.19 -1.79
N SER A 38 -9.71 18.22 -2.47
CA SER A 38 -9.02 17.47 -3.52
C SER A 38 -8.83 18.39 -4.73
N ARG A 39 -7.59 18.59 -5.14
CA ARG A 39 -7.29 19.24 -6.42
C ARG A 39 -7.55 18.22 -7.54
N SER A 40 -8.81 18.07 -7.92
CA SER A 40 -9.16 17.16 -9.00
C SER A 40 -8.64 17.70 -10.33
N SER A 41 -7.81 16.93 -11.00
CA SER A 41 -7.36 17.19 -12.36
C SER A 41 -8.26 16.52 -13.41
N GLN A 42 -9.44 16.07 -13.03
CA GLN A 42 -10.39 15.36 -13.90
C GLN A 42 -10.85 16.22 -15.09
N TRP A 43 -11.02 17.53 -14.87
CA TRP A 43 -11.36 18.48 -15.93
C TRP A 43 -10.27 18.59 -17.01
N ASN A 44 -9.02 18.34 -16.65
CA ASN A 44 -7.90 18.45 -17.59
C ASN A 44 -7.76 17.21 -18.47
N GLU A 45 -8.10 16.04 -17.94
CA GLU A 45 -8.10 14.76 -18.66
C GLU A 45 -8.88 13.73 -17.82
N SER A 46 -9.85 13.06 -18.42
CA SER A 46 -10.74 12.12 -17.72
C SER A 46 -10.63 10.67 -18.22
N ARG A 47 -10.15 10.44 -19.45
CA ARG A 47 -10.14 9.08 -20.03
C ARG A 47 -9.17 8.16 -19.32
N ILE A 48 -7.91 8.57 -19.20
CA ILE A 48 -6.87 7.80 -18.51
C ILE A 48 -7.21 7.70 -17.02
N LEU A 49 -7.66 8.81 -16.41
CA LEU A 49 -8.00 8.85 -15.00
C LEU A 49 -9.13 7.87 -14.65
N ARG A 50 -10.14 7.75 -15.51
CA ARG A 50 -11.30 6.86 -15.30
C ARG A 50 -10.91 5.39 -15.19
N LEU A 51 -9.83 4.98 -15.85
CA LEU A 51 -9.32 3.63 -15.78
C LEU A 51 -8.22 3.47 -14.73
N ALA A 52 -7.22 4.34 -14.76
CA ALA A 52 -6.03 4.20 -13.91
C ALA A 52 -6.34 4.41 -12.43
N SER A 53 -7.23 5.35 -12.08
CA SER A 53 -7.56 5.64 -10.68
C SER A 53 -8.31 4.48 -10.00
N PRO A 54 -9.39 3.91 -10.55
CA PRO A 54 -10.03 2.76 -9.94
C PRO A 54 -9.12 1.53 -9.81
N LEU A 55 -8.30 1.25 -10.83
CA LEU A 55 -7.33 0.15 -10.78
C LEU A 55 -6.35 0.33 -9.61
N PHE A 56 -5.78 1.53 -9.50
CA PHE A 56 -4.86 1.85 -8.40
C PHE A 56 -5.54 1.70 -7.04
N HIS A 57 -6.70 2.33 -6.84
CA HIS A 57 -7.38 2.31 -5.54
C HIS A 57 -7.87 0.91 -5.15
N LEU A 58 -8.42 0.16 -6.11
CA LEU A 58 -8.86 -1.22 -5.85
C LEU A 58 -7.67 -2.10 -5.46
N GLY A 59 -6.59 -2.08 -6.23
CA GLY A 59 -5.39 -2.85 -5.94
C GLY A 59 -4.76 -2.46 -4.59
N PHE A 60 -4.65 -1.15 -4.33
CA PHE A 60 -4.11 -0.62 -3.08
C PHE A 60 -4.97 -1.02 -1.86
N LEU A 61 -6.30 -0.90 -1.94
CA LEU A 61 -7.21 -1.31 -0.86
C LEU A 61 -7.17 -2.82 -0.62
N MET A 62 -7.06 -3.62 -1.67
CA MET A 62 -6.87 -5.08 -1.53
C MET A 62 -5.54 -5.40 -0.84
N ALA A 63 -4.45 -4.77 -1.23
CA ALA A 63 -3.15 -4.96 -0.60
C ALA A 63 -3.16 -4.52 0.87
N MET A 64 -3.72 -3.36 1.17
CA MET A 64 -3.89 -2.85 2.53
C MET A 64 -4.75 -3.78 3.38
N GLY A 65 -5.88 -4.26 2.85
CA GLY A 65 -6.74 -5.23 3.52
C GLY A 65 -6.02 -6.54 3.82
N GLY A 66 -5.22 -7.03 2.87
CA GLY A 66 -4.39 -8.22 3.06
C GLY A 66 -3.38 -8.05 4.20
N HIS A 67 -2.73 -6.89 4.30
CA HIS A 67 -1.83 -6.59 5.42
C HIS A 67 -2.57 -6.49 6.76
N VAL A 68 -3.74 -5.84 6.78
CA VAL A 68 -4.57 -5.76 7.99
C VAL A 68 -4.96 -7.16 8.46
N VAL A 69 -5.45 -8.02 7.58
CA VAL A 69 -5.80 -9.40 7.91
C VAL A 69 -4.56 -10.19 8.37
N GLY A 70 -3.44 -10.07 7.64
CA GLY A 70 -2.22 -10.80 7.96
C GLY A 70 -1.59 -10.43 9.30
N LEU A 71 -1.74 -9.19 9.75
CA LEU A 71 -1.17 -8.68 11.00
C LEU A 71 -2.11 -8.80 12.20
N LEU A 72 -3.43 -8.62 11.98
CA LEU A 72 -4.40 -8.54 13.08
C LEU A 72 -5.15 -9.85 13.33
N VAL A 73 -5.18 -10.79 12.37
CA VAL A 73 -5.87 -12.07 12.55
C VAL A 73 -4.88 -13.15 12.95
N PRO A 74 -4.92 -13.65 14.22
CA PRO A 74 -4.06 -14.73 14.68
C PRO A 74 -4.27 -16.03 13.89
N LYS A 75 -3.25 -16.90 13.89
CA LYS A 75 -3.32 -18.23 13.23
C LYS A 75 -4.49 -19.07 13.75
N ASP A 76 -4.69 -19.06 15.06
CA ASP A 76 -5.74 -19.84 15.72
C ASP A 76 -7.14 -19.52 15.18
N VAL A 77 -7.40 -18.24 14.87
CA VAL A 77 -8.69 -17.81 14.30
C VAL A 77 -8.89 -18.37 12.89
N THR A 78 -7.85 -18.38 12.07
CA THR A 78 -7.93 -18.92 10.70
C THR A 78 -8.10 -20.45 10.72
N GLU A 79 -7.46 -21.14 11.66
CA GLU A 79 -7.62 -22.60 11.86
C GLU A 79 -8.99 -22.96 12.38
N MET A 80 -9.56 -22.20 13.32
CA MET A 80 -10.95 -22.35 13.78
C MET A 80 -11.99 -22.21 12.64
N LEU A 81 -11.68 -21.38 11.64
CA LEU A 81 -12.50 -21.22 10.44
C LEU A 81 -12.29 -22.33 9.39
N GLY A 82 -11.45 -23.34 9.70
CA GLY A 82 -11.15 -24.45 8.79
C GLY A 82 -10.21 -24.09 7.65
N ILE A 83 -9.55 -22.96 7.71
CA ILE A 83 -8.58 -22.51 6.68
C ILE A 83 -7.21 -23.06 7.06
N SER A 84 -6.74 -24.09 6.33
CA SER A 84 -5.40 -24.62 6.53
C SER A 84 -4.34 -23.58 6.19
N GLN A 85 -3.14 -23.65 6.81
CA GLN A 85 -2.02 -22.75 6.52
C GLN A 85 -1.67 -22.74 5.03
N HIS A 86 -1.68 -23.89 4.38
CA HIS A 86 -1.43 -24.00 2.93
C HIS A 86 -2.47 -23.22 2.11
N MET A 87 -3.77 -23.32 2.43
CA MET A 87 -4.82 -22.56 1.74
C MET A 87 -4.69 -21.07 2.00
N TYR A 88 -4.32 -20.68 3.21
CA TYR A 88 -4.06 -19.29 3.55
C TYR A 88 -2.89 -18.72 2.72
N HIS A 89 -1.76 -19.44 2.63
CA HIS A 89 -0.60 -19.04 1.84
C HIS A 89 -0.93 -18.92 0.35
N LEU A 90 -1.63 -19.88 -0.22
CA LEU A 90 -2.07 -19.80 -1.61
C LEU A 90 -2.99 -18.59 -1.84
N GLY A 91 -3.98 -18.40 -0.97
CA GLY A 91 -4.90 -17.27 -1.06
C GLY A 91 -4.18 -15.92 -1.00
N THR A 92 -3.28 -15.74 -0.04
CA THR A 92 -2.50 -14.50 0.10
C THR A 92 -1.54 -14.28 -1.07
N ALA A 93 -0.93 -15.34 -1.60
CA ALA A 93 -0.04 -15.27 -2.75
C ALA A 93 -0.80 -14.82 -4.01
N TYR A 94 -1.93 -15.44 -4.32
CA TYR A 94 -2.71 -15.09 -5.51
C TYR A 94 -3.39 -13.72 -5.40
N LEU A 95 -4.08 -13.47 -4.28
CA LEU A 95 -4.75 -12.19 -4.06
C LEU A 95 -3.76 -11.04 -3.93
N GLY A 96 -2.62 -11.26 -3.25
CA GLY A 96 -1.54 -10.28 -3.14
C GLY A 96 -0.90 -9.97 -4.48
N SER A 97 -0.62 -10.96 -5.30
CA SER A 97 -0.07 -10.78 -6.64
C SER A 97 -1.05 -10.04 -7.57
N PHE A 98 -2.34 -10.39 -7.51
CA PHE A 98 -3.38 -9.70 -8.24
C PHE A 98 -3.51 -8.24 -7.81
N ALA A 99 -3.54 -7.98 -6.51
CA ALA A 99 -3.56 -6.63 -5.96
C ALA A 99 -2.32 -5.81 -6.38
N ALA A 100 -1.13 -6.41 -6.37
CA ALA A 100 0.10 -5.76 -6.84
C ALA A 100 0.03 -5.38 -8.33
N ILE A 101 -0.45 -6.26 -9.18
CA ILE A 101 -0.63 -5.99 -10.62
C ILE A 101 -1.58 -4.81 -10.83
N LEU A 102 -2.76 -4.82 -10.18
CA LEU A 102 -3.72 -3.74 -10.28
C LEU A 102 -3.13 -2.41 -9.81
N THR A 103 -2.43 -2.43 -8.66
CA THR A 103 -1.79 -1.24 -8.08
C THR A 103 -0.73 -0.68 -9.03
N ILE A 104 0.15 -1.52 -9.56
CA ILE A 104 1.23 -1.11 -10.47
C ILE A 104 0.66 -0.56 -11.77
N VAL A 105 -0.26 -1.27 -12.40
CA VAL A 105 -0.87 -0.83 -13.68
C VAL A 105 -1.59 0.50 -13.48
N GLY A 106 -2.37 0.62 -12.39
CA GLY A 106 -3.04 1.87 -12.04
C GLY A 106 -2.06 3.00 -11.77
N LEU A 107 -1.00 2.76 -10.98
CA LEU A 107 0.02 3.75 -10.64
C LEU A 107 0.80 4.22 -11.89
N VAL A 108 1.21 3.30 -12.74
CA VAL A 108 1.88 3.61 -14.02
C VAL A 108 0.95 4.46 -14.90
N GLY A 109 -0.33 4.13 -14.99
CA GLY A 109 -1.31 4.92 -15.72
C GLY A 109 -1.46 6.34 -15.18
N LEU A 110 -1.49 6.50 -13.85
CA LEU A 110 -1.55 7.82 -13.20
C LEU A 110 -0.29 8.65 -13.43
N ILE A 111 0.89 8.02 -13.35
CA ILE A 111 2.18 8.68 -13.63
C ILE A 111 2.27 9.07 -15.12
N TYR A 112 1.94 8.14 -16.02
CA TYR A 112 1.91 8.39 -17.46
C TYR A 112 1.04 9.60 -17.79
N ARG A 113 -0.16 9.65 -17.23
CA ARG A 113 -1.08 10.79 -17.39
C ARG A 113 -0.44 12.10 -16.96
N ARG A 114 0.29 12.13 -15.84
CA ARG A 114 0.96 13.35 -15.35
C ARG A 114 2.13 13.79 -16.22
N VAL A 115 2.84 12.85 -16.79
CA VAL A 115 4.01 13.15 -17.64
C VAL A 115 3.59 13.60 -19.04
N VAL A 116 2.63 12.89 -19.64
CA VAL A 116 2.28 13.05 -21.05
C VAL A 116 1.23 14.16 -21.27
N VAL A 117 0.24 14.26 -20.40
CA VAL A 117 -0.83 15.24 -20.58
C VAL A 117 -0.39 16.62 -20.10
N LYS A 118 -0.16 17.54 -21.03
CA LYS A 118 0.37 18.88 -20.77
C LYS A 118 -0.42 19.66 -19.71
N SER A 119 -1.75 19.66 -19.78
CA SER A 119 -2.63 20.36 -18.83
C SER A 119 -2.53 19.80 -17.41
N VAL A 120 -2.39 18.47 -17.27
CA VAL A 120 -2.20 17.81 -15.97
C VAL A 120 -0.80 18.08 -15.43
N ARG A 121 0.21 18.02 -16.29
CA ARG A 121 1.60 18.32 -15.93
C ARG A 121 1.77 19.74 -15.40
N LEU A 122 1.14 20.72 -16.03
CA LEU A 122 1.19 22.12 -15.58
C LEU A 122 0.48 22.34 -14.24
N ALA A 123 -0.54 21.54 -13.93
CA ALA A 123 -1.24 21.57 -12.65
C ALA A 123 -0.51 20.75 -11.54
N THR A 124 0.57 20.04 -11.87
CA THR A 124 1.32 19.20 -10.92
C THR A 124 2.18 20.07 -10.00
N THR A 125 2.02 19.86 -8.69
CA THR A 125 2.78 20.57 -7.66
C THR A 125 3.96 19.72 -7.17
N ARG A 126 4.88 20.34 -6.43
CA ARG A 126 5.98 19.61 -5.77
C ARG A 126 5.47 18.57 -4.77
N ASN A 127 4.39 18.87 -4.04
CA ASN A 127 3.78 17.94 -3.11
C ASN A 127 3.24 16.69 -3.81
N ASP A 128 2.70 16.82 -5.03
CA ASP A 128 2.26 15.68 -5.83
C ASP A 128 3.44 14.76 -6.19
N LEU A 129 4.60 15.33 -6.52
CA LEU A 129 5.81 14.55 -6.83
C LEU A 129 6.32 13.80 -5.61
N VAL A 130 6.38 14.47 -4.46
CA VAL A 130 6.77 13.86 -3.17
C VAL A 130 5.81 12.71 -2.84
N MET A 131 4.50 12.90 -2.97
CA MET A 131 3.49 11.86 -2.77
C MET A 131 3.77 10.63 -3.67
N TYR A 132 4.06 10.84 -4.96
CA TYR A 132 4.39 9.71 -5.85
C TYR A 132 5.63 8.96 -5.42
N CYS A 133 6.68 9.65 -4.95
CA CYS A 133 7.86 8.98 -4.42
C CYS A 133 7.51 8.09 -3.22
N PHE A 134 6.71 8.60 -2.29
CA PHE A 134 6.25 7.82 -1.13
C PHE A 134 5.31 6.66 -1.50
N LEU A 135 4.62 6.71 -2.63
CA LEU A 135 3.81 5.61 -3.13
C LEU A 135 4.64 4.57 -3.90
N ILE A 136 5.55 5.02 -4.75
CA ILE A 136 6.35 4.13 -5.62
C ILE A 136 7.25 3.23 -4.79
N VAL A 137 7.94 3.78 -3.79
CA VAL A 137 8.93 3.03 -3.00
C VAL A 137 8.29 1.83 -2.28
N PRO A 138 7.24 1.97 -1.45
CA PRO A 138 6.60 0.83 -0.80
C PRO A 138 5.99 -0.18 -1.80
N VAL A 139 5.39 0.29 -2.89
CA VAL A 139 4.81 -0.58 -3.92
C VAL A 139 5.88 -1.44 -4.58
N LEU A 140 7.02 -0.85 -4.96
CA LEU A 140 8.13 -1.60 -5.56
C LEU A 140 8.77 -2.56 -4.57
N LEU A 141 9.02 -2.13 -3.34
CA LEU A 141 9.62 -2.98 -2.30
C LEU A 141 8.69 -4.14 -1.93
N GLY A 142 7.39 -3.89 -1.73
CA GLY A 142 6.42 -4.92 -1.42
C GLY A 142 6.24 -5.91 -2.57
N THR A 143 6.20 -5.44 -3.80
CA THR A 143 6.14 -6.31 -4.98
C THR A 143 7.40 -7.14 -5.13
N ALA A 144 8.58 -6.53 -4.96
CA ALA A 144 9.85 -7.24 -5.01
C ALA A 144 9.93 -8.32 -3.91
N ALA A 145 9.52 -8.00 -2.68
CA ALA A 145 9.45 -8.96 -1.59
C ALA A 145 8.52 -10.14 -1.90
N THR A 146 7.34 -9.87 -2.48
CA THR A 146 6.39 -10.93 -2.89
C THR A 146 6.98 -11.81 -3.98
N VAL A 147 7.55 -11.22 -5.02
CA VAL A 147 8.17 -11.96 -6.14
C VAL A 147 9.35 -12.80 -5.65
N LEU A 148 10.25 -12.22 -4.86
CA LEU A 148 11.41 -12.95 -4.32
C LEU A 148 10.98 -14.10 -3.40
N ASN A 149 9.98 -13.88 -2.55
CA ASN A 149 9.49 -14.92 -1.65
C ASN A 149 8.83 -16.08 -2.40
N GLN A 150 8.08 -15.79 -3.47
CA GLN A 150 7.42 -16.82 -4.26
C GLN A 150 8.36 -17.56 -5.22
N LEU A 151 9.34 -16.87 -5.82
CA LEU A 151 10.26 -17.46 -6.79
C LEU A 151 11.49 -18.10 -6.18
N VAL A 152 12.01 -17.51 -5.08
CA VAL A 152 13.29 -17.94 -4.48
C VAL A 152 13.07 -18.88 -3.30
N ASN A 153 11.99 -18.71 -2.55
CA ASN A 153 11.64 -19.56 -1.39
C ASN A 153 10.23 -20.13 -1.53
N PRO A 154 10.02 -21.19 -2.32
CA PRO A 154 8.68 -21.80 -2.49
C PRO A 154 8.10 -22.38 -1.18
N HIS A 155 8.94 -22.60 -0.16
CA HIS A 155 8.53 -23.04 1.18
C HIS A 155 8.28 -21.90 2.17
N GLY A 156 8.33 -20.65 1.70
CA GLY A 156 7.86 -19.45 2.35
C GLY A 156 8.41 -19.19 3.76
N TYR A 157 8.99 -18.01 3.97
CA TYR A 157 9.18 -17.49 5.32
C TYR A 157 7.81 -17.20 5.92
N ASP A 158 7.42 -17.96 6.95
CA ASP A 158 6.15 -17.72 7.65
C ASP A 158 6.34 -16.57 8.65
N TYR A 159 6.06 -15.35 8.17
CA TYR A 159 6.10 -14.13 9.00
C TYR A 159 5.16 -14.18 10.20
N ARG A 160 4.11 -15.02 10.14
CA ARG A 160 3.15 -15.17 11.26
C ARG A 160 3.76 -15.97 12.42
N GLU A 161 4.78 -16.78 12.19
CA GLU A 161 5.50 -17.49 13.27
C GLU A 161 6.41 -16.55 14.08
N THR A 162 6.82 -15.44 13.49
CA THR A 162 7.70 -14.48 14.16
C THR A 162 6.95 -13.38 14.90
N VAL A 163 5.65 -13.24 14.70
CA VAL A 163 4.80 -12.20 15.31
C VAL A 163 3.86 -12.77 16.38
N SER A 164 3.69 -14.09 16.45
CA SER A 164 2.94 -14.81 17.49
C SER A 164 3.86 -15.23 18.68
#